data_29a2367f8df95d02c89c6de73910d9f8
#
_entry.id   29a2367f8df95d02c89c6de73910d9f8
#
_cell.length_a   1.000
_cell.length_b   1.000
_cell.length_c   1.000
_cell.angle_alpha   90.00
_cell.angle_beta   90.00
_cell.angle_gamma   90.00
#
_symmetry.space_group_name_H-M   'P 1'
#
loop_
_entity.id
_entity.type
_entity.pdbx_description
1 polymer ?
#
loop_
_entity_poly.entity_id
_entity_poly.type
_entity_poly.pdbx_seq_one_letter_code
_entity_poly.pdbx_strand_id
1 'polypeptide(L)'
;DSGVLCAELLRHMYGTRAAADGWQEEYSSTLVSVLGFTQGVSSPCVFRNEERGIVLNVHGDDFTATGPKRQLDWFEATMREQYELTTQPRLGPGDGDAKEGIILNRIIRWTEAGLEYEADPRQAEKLIAECGLGESNTCATPGVRASFGELENDSPLDPKFHTAYRGAAARANYLSADRMDVQFAAKEICRFMSAPTQHSWQALKRLCRYLVGLPRLVYCYAWQDVDSIDVYTDTDWAGCPRTRKSTNGGCALVGSHTIKTWSSTQTGVSLSSGEAEFNGVVRGAGVGLGYQSLLKDLGVDLPVRVWTDSSAAIGISTGQG
;
A
#
# COMPACT_ATOMS: atom_id res chain seq x y z
N ASP A 1 18.80 52.14 4.93
CA ASP A 1 17.92 51.14 5.54
C ASP A 1 16.91 50.67 4.50
N SER A 2 17.22 49.56 3.88
CA SER A 2 16.23 48.83 3.09
C SER A 2 15.26 48.18 4.09
N GLY A 3 14.12 48.83 4.39
CA GLY A 3 13.10 48.35 5.32
C GLY A 3 12.48 47.04 4.83
N VAL A 4 13.18 45.96 5.08
CA VAL A 4 12.57 44.62 4.96
C VAL A 4 11.64 44.48 6.14
N LEU A 5 10.33 44.55 5.89
CA LEU A 5 9.30 44.23 6.87
C LEU A 5 9.32 42.73 7.12
N CYS A 6 9.69 42.32 8.33
CA CYS A 6 9.60 40.94 8.81
C CYS A 6 8.43 40.83 9.80
N ALA A 7 7.70 39.78 9.73
CA ALA A 7 6.66 39.42 10.70
C ALA A 7 7.01 38.07 11.36
N GLU A 8 6.85 38.02 12.68
CA GLU A 8 6.98 36.80 13.44
C GLU A 8 5.67 35.98 13.36
N LEU A 9 5.78 34.70 13.02
CA LEU A 9 4.64 33.79 13.01
C LEU A 9 4.35 33.32 14.44
N LEU A 10 3.19 33.72 14.98
CA LEU A 10 2.73 33.30 16.30
C LEU A 10 2.10 31.91 16.32
N ARG A 11 1.87 31.32 15.16
CA ARG A 11 1.35 29.96 14.95
C ARG A 11 2.09 29.30 13.82
N HIS A 12 2.08 27.97 13.78
CA HIS A 12 2.62 27.21 12.67
C HIS A 12 1.90 27.55 11.36
N MET A 13 2.69 27.75 10.30
CA MET A 13 2.14 28.00 8.97
C MET A 13 1.92 26.66 8.24
N TYR A 14 0.73 26.48 7.69
CA TYR A 14 0.36 25.30 6.93
C TYR A 14 1.37 25.04 5.79
N GLY A 15 1.77 23.78 5.60
CA GLY A 15 2.73 23.36 4.57
C GLY A 15 4.20 23.43 5.01
N THR A 16 4.51 23.89 6.22
CA THR A 16 5.87 23.79 6.78
C THR A 16 6.06 22.47 7.54
N ARG A 17 7.31 21.98 7.60
CA ARG A 17 7.64 20.79 8.39
C ARG A 17 7.33 20.98 9.87
N ALA A 18 7.67 22.13 10.43
CA ALA A 18 7.39 22.45 11.82
C ALA A 18 5.88 22.40 12.16
N ALA A 19 5.01 22.73 11.19
CA ALA A 19 3.57 22.62 11.39
C ALA A 19 3.11 21.17 11.45
N ALA A 20 3.68 20.30 10.62
CA ALA A 20 3.35 18.86 10.64
C ALA A 20 3.84 18.19 11.94
N ASP A 21 5.08 18.48 12.36
CA ASP A 21 5.66 17.95 13.59
C ASP A 21 4.85 18.44 14.82
N GLY A 22 4.51 19.74 14.88
CA GLY A 22 3.71 20.32 15.97
C GLY A 22 2.28 19.78 16.03
N TRP A 23 1.64 19.53 14.87
CA TRP A 23 0.33 18.88 14.83
C TRP A 23 0.39 17.44 15.33
N GLN A 24 1.42 16.69 14.94
CA GLN A 24 1.61 15.32 15.43
C GLN A 24 1.82 15.28 16.94
N GLU A 25 2.60 16.19 17.49
CA GLU A 25 2.82 16.30 18.95
C GLU A 25 1.52 16.65 19.69
N GLU A 26 0.75 17.61 19.16
CA GLU A 26 -0.51 18.08 19.74
C GLU A 26 -1.55 16.95 19.82
N TYR A 27 -1.88 16.29 18.70
CA TYR A 27 -2.88 15.24 18.74
C TYR A 27 -2.40 14.00 19.51
N SER A 28 -1.11 13.67 19.46
CA SER A 28 -0.57 12.54 20.22
C SER A 28 -0.65 12.80 21.72
N SER A 29 -0.30 14.01 22.16
CA SER A 29 -0.44 14.42 23.56
C SER A 29 -1.89 14.36 24.03
N THR A 30 -2.81 14.87 23.24
CA THR A 30 -4.25 14.82 23.52
C THR A 30 -4.74 13.39 23.64
N LEU A 31 -4.45 12.53 22.66
CA LEU A 31 -4.88 11.13 22.65
C LEU A 31 -4.33 10.37 23.87
N VAL A 32 -3.05 10.54 24.19
CA VAL A 32 -2.40 9.80 25.28
C VAL A 32 -2.78 10.37 26.63
N SER A 33 -2.60 11.69 26.84
CA SER A 33 -2.70 12.29 28.19
C SER A 33 -4.13 12.61 28.59
N VAL A 34 -5.03 12.92 27.65
CA VAL A 34 -6.43 13.30 27.92
C VAL A 34 -7.39 12.14 27.69
N LEU A 35 -7.24 11.41 26.57
CA LEU A 35 -8.18 10.34 26.19
C LEU A 35 -7.70 8.94 26.62
N GLY A 36 -6.51 8.79 27.18
CA GLY A 36 -6.01 7.52 27.72
C GLY A 36 -5.68 6.46 26.65
N PHE A 37 -5.28 6.89 25.46
CA PHE A 37 -4.79 5.97 24.45
C PHE A 37 -3.31 5.64 24.69
N THR A 38 -2.91 4.46 24.26
CA THR A 38 -1.50 4.07 24.12
C THR A 38 -1.10 4.24 22.66
N GLN A 39 -0.01 4.96 22.41
CA GLN A 39 0.55 5.14 21.08
C GLN A 39 1.32 3.89 20.66
N GLY A 40 1.18 3.48 19.41
CA GLY A 40 1.91 2.35 18.84
C GLY A 40 3.42 2.57 18.80
N VAL A 41 4.16 1.50 19.05
CA VAL A 41 5.63 1.51 19.04
C VAL A 41 6.17 1.33 17.63
N SER A 42 5.58 0.44 16.85
CA SER A 42 5.96 0.17 15.46
C SER A 42 5.39 1.20 14.50
N SER A 43 4.23 1.75 14.83
CA SER A 43 3.56 2.78 14.04
C SER A 43 3.05 3.90 14.95
N PRO A 44 3.75 5.04 15.02
CA PRO A 44 3.37 6.16 15.90
C PRO A 44 2.05 6.85 15.48
N CYS A 45 1.49 6.49 14.32
CA CYS A 45 0.19 6.96 13.86
C CYS A 45 -0.98 6.06 14.30
N VAL A 46 -0.69 4.94 14.97
CA VAL A 46 -1.69 4.02 15.52
C VAL A 46 -1.82 4.24 17.02
N PHE A 47 -3.06 4.28 17.50
CA PHE A 47 -3.36 4.44 18.92
C PHE A 47 -4.41 3.42 19.34
N ARG A 48 -4.30 2.91 20.57
CA ARG A 48 -5.23 1.94 21.15
C ARG A 48 -5.68 2.38 22.53
N ASN A 49 -6.98 2.38 22.76
CA ASN A 49 -7.55 2.48 24.10
C ASN A 49 -8.12 1.11 24.48
N GLU A 50 -7.41 0.38 25.31
CA GLU A 50 -7.76 -1.00 25.67
C GLU A 50 -9.06 -1.08 26.50
N GLU A 51 -9.24 -0.17 27.45
CA GLU A 51 -10.42 -0.15 28.33
C GLU A 51 -11.71 0.10 27.53
N ARG A 52 -11.61 0.87 26.46
CA ARG A 52 -12.76 1.21 25.61
C ARG A 52 -12.88 0.36 24.36
N GLY A 53 -11.86 -0.47 24.08
CA GLY A 53 -11.80 -1.28 22.84
C GLY A 53 -11.78 -0.44 21.57
N ILE A 54 -11.15 0.75 21.62
CA ILE A 54 -11.01 1.62 20.46
C ILE A 54 -9.61 1.48 19.89
N VAL A 55 -9.54 1.30 18.57
CA VAL A 55 -8.31 1.41 17.79
C VAL A 55 -8.46 2.58 16.84
N LEU A 56 -7.40 3.38 16.74
CA LEU A 56 -7.37 4.61 15.95
C LEU A 56 -6.12 4.63 15.07
N ASN A 57 -6.31 5.03 13.81
CA ASN A 57 -5.23 5.40 12.91
C ASN A 57 -5.37 6.87 12.52
N VAL A 58 -4.26 7.61 12.57
CA VAL A 58 -4.21 9.03 12.21
C VAL A 58 -3.38 9.20 10.95
N HIS A 59 -3.90 9.90 9.96
CA HIS A 59 -3.19 10.23 8.74
C HIS A 59 -3.37 11.72 8.40
N GLY A 60 -2.37 12.52 8.74
CA GLY A 60 -2.49 13.97 8.65
C GLY A 60 -3.53 14.50 9.65
N ASP A 61 -4.62 15.03 9.12
CA ASP A 61 -5.79 15.51 9.86
C ASP A 61 -6.97 14.53 9.87
N ASP A 62 -6.84 13.38 9.18
CA ASP A 62 -7.86 12.33 9.15
C ASP A 62 -7.67 11.33 10.30
N PHE A 63 -8.73 11.17 11.13
CA PHE A 63 -8.81 10.19 12.20
C PHE A 63 -9.74 9.05 11.81
N THR A 64 -9.22 7.84 11.70
CA THR A 64 -10.02 6.64 11.42
C THR A 64 -10.09 5.78 12.67
N ALA A 65 -11.27 5.71 13.30
CA ALA A 65 -11.50 4.98 14.53
C ALA A 65 -12.40 3.76 14.31
N THR A 66 -12.08 2.65 15.00
CA THR A 66 -12.92 1.45 15.08
C THR A 66 -13.10 1.04 16.54
N GLY A 67 -14.29 0.55 16.89
CA GLY A 67 -14.63 0.13 18.24
C GLY A 67 -16.13 -0.03 18.46
N PRO A 68 -16.56 -0.35 19.70
CA PRO A 68 -17.99 -0.43 20.04
C PRO A 68 -18.69 0.92 19.86
N LYS A 69 -19.90 0.90 19.34
CA LYS A 69 -20.69 2.11 19.02
C LYS A 69 -20.70 3.15 20.13
N ARG A 70 -21.03 2.74 21.37
CA ARG A 70 -21.07 3.64 22.54
C ARG A 70 -19.71 4.29 22.84
N GLN A 71 -18.63 3.56 22.58
CA GLN A 71 -17.28 4.08 22.82
C GLN A 71 -16.86 5.04 21.72
N LEU A 72 -17.27 4.79 20.48
CA LEU A 72 -17.07 5.73 19.39
C LEU A 72 -17.90 7.02 19.58
N ASP A 73 -19.12 6.93 20.15
CA ASP A 73 -19.91 8.12 20.52
C ASP A 73 -19.16 8.97 21.56
N TRP A 74 -18.60 8.32 22.59
CA TRP A 74 -17.76 8.99 23.58
C TRP A 74 -16.52 9.63 22.93
N PHE A 75 -15.83 8.90 22.09
CA PHE A 75 -14.62 9.40 21.42
C PHE A 75 -14.92 10.63 20.57
N GLU A 76 -15.98 10.59 19.76
CA GLU A 76 -16.40 11.72 18.93
C GLU A 76 -16.76 12.94 19.80
N ALA A 77 -17.53 12.75 20.88
CA ALA A 77 -17.91 13.83 21.77
C ALA A 77 -16.69 14.49 22.42
N THR A 78 -15.75 13.68 22.93
CA THR A 78 -14.54 14.20 23.58
C THR A 78 -13.59 14.89 22.60
N MET A 79 -13.46 14.36 21.38
CA MET A 79 -12.66 15.02 20.34
C MET A 79 -13.25 16.36 19.92
N ARG A 80 -14.58 16.50 19.88
CA ARG A 80 -15.26 17.78 19.59
C ARG A 80 -15.06 18.85 20.67
N GLU A 81 -14.73 18.44 21.90
CA GLU A 81 -14.34 19.38 22.96
C GLU A 81 -12.92 19.95 22.75
N GLN A 82 -12.07 19.21 22.02
CA GLN A 82 -10.68 19.59 21.76
C GLN A 82 -10.49 20.26 20.40
N TYR A 83 -11.21 19.80 19.38
CA TYR A 83 -11.01 20.21 17.98
C TYR A 83 -12.34 20.48 17.26
N GLU A 84 -12.30 21.37 16.28
CA GLU A 84 -13.40 21.51 15.32
C GLU A 84 -13.34 20.33 14.32
N LEU A 85 -14.35 19.44 14.38
CA LEU A 85 -14.36 18.20 13.60
C LEU A 85 -15.52 18.15 12.61
N THR A 86 -15.23 17.65 11.42
CA THR A 86 -16.22 17.12 10.49
C THR A 86 -16.19 15.59 10.56
N THR A 87 -17.33 14.96 10.79
CA THR A 87 -17.41 13.49 10.88
C THR A 87 -18.15 12.92 9.69
N GLN A 88 -17.67 11.78 9.21
CA GLN A 88 -18.39 10.98 8.21
C GLN A 88 -19.39 10.04 8.86
N PRO A 89 -20.45 9.62 8.14
CA PRO A 89 -21.35 8.60 8.62
C PRO A 89 -20.59 7.33 9.01
N ARG A 90 -20.97 6.76 10.15
CA ARG A 90 -20.32 5.56 10.71
C ARG A 90 -20.69 4.32 9.92
N LEU A 91 -19.69 3.52 9.54
CA LEU A 91 -19.89 2.21 8.92
C LEU A 91 -20.27 1.19 9.99
N GLY A 92 -21.26 0.36 9.73
CA GLY A 92 -21.62 -0.68 10.68
C GLY A 92 -22.87 -1.50 10.31
N PRO A 93 -23.25 -2.43 11.19
CA PRO A 93 -24.37 -3.36 10.97
C PRO A 93 -25.75 -2.74 11.20
N GLY A 94 -25.84 -1.66 11.97
CA GLY A 94 -27.13 -1.07 12.37
C GLY A 94 -27.94 -0.47 11.21
N ASP A 95 -29.25 -0.39 11.35
CA ASP A 95 -30.14 0.18 10.33
C ASP A 95 -29.84 1.66 10.03
N GLY A 96 -29.33 2.41 11.01
CA GLY A 96 -28.91 3.79 10.87
C GLY A 96 -27.46 3.98 10.46
N ASP A 97 -26.69 2.91 10.32
CA ASP A 97 -25.28 2.98 9.95
C ASP A 97 -25.10 3.00 8.43
N ALA A 98 -24.14 3.75 7.95
CA ALA A 98 -23.73 3.71 6.55
C ALA A 98 -23.21 2.31 6.18
N LYS A 99 -23.43 1.90 4.93
CA LYS A 99 -22.89 0.63 4.40
C LYS A 99 -21.68 0.86 3.51
N GLU A 100 -21.40 2.09 3.14
CA GLU A 100 -20.23 2.47 2.36
C GLU A 100 -19.63 3.77 2.91
N GLY A 101 -18.31 3.86 2.92
CA GLY A 101 -17.55 5.05 3.30
C GLY A 101 -16.25 5.14 2.52
N ILE A 102 -15.64 6.32 2.54
CA ILE A 102 -14.36 6.58 1.85
C ILE A 102 -13.30 6.88 2.90
N ILE A 103 -12.22 6.08 2.90
CA ILE A 103 -11.05 6.28 3.75
C ILE A 103 -9.84 6.47 2.85
N LEU A 104 -9.19 7.63 2.90
CA LEU A 104 -8.02 7.97 2.07
C LEU A 104 -8.23 7.66 0.58
N ASN A 105 -9.40 8.02 0.05
CA ASN A 105 -9.86 7.75 -1.32
C ASN A 105 -10.13 6.28 -1.67
N ARG A 106 -10.06 5.34 -0.72
CA ARG A 106 -10.45 3.94 -0.89
C ARG A 106 -11.90 3.78 -0.44
N ILE A 107 -12.64 2.96 -1.16
CA ILE A 107 -14.03 2.67 -0.83
C ILE A 107 -14.04 1.45 0.08
N ILE A 108 -14.64 1.60 1.26
CA ILE A 108 -14.85 0.52 2.22
C ILE A 108 -16.35 0.29 2.33
N ARG A 109 -16.78 -0.98 2.20
CA ARG A 109 -18.18 -1.36 2.37
C ARG A 109 -18.31 -2.35 3.51
N TRP A 110 -19.31 -2.12 4.34
CA TRP A 110 -19.71 -3.10 5.34
C TRP A 110 -20.73 -4.07 4.73
N THR A 111 -20.50 -5.37 4.92
CA THR A 111 -21.43 -6.43 4.54
C THR A 111 -21.61 -7.40 5.70
N GLU A 112 -22.66 -8.21 5.68
CA GLU A 112 -22.86 -9.25 6.68
C GLU A 112 -21.74 -10.29 6.70
N ALA A 113 -21.10 -10.54 5.55
CA ALA A 113 -20.01 -11.49 5.39
C ALA A 113 -18.64 -10.93 5.80
N GLY A 114 -18.49 -9.60 5.88
CA GLY A 114 -17.19 -8.98 6.15
C GLY A 114 -17.10 -7.54 5.62
N LEU A 115 -15.89 -7.09 5.38
CA LEU A 115 -15.62 -5.81 4.75
C LEU A 115 -15.19 -5.99 3.30
N GLU A 116 -15.68 -5.13 2.42
CA GLU A 116 -15.16 -4.99 1.08
C GLU A 116 -14.23 -3.77 1.01
N TYR A 117 -13.15 -3.93 0.30
CA TYR A 117 -12.15 -2.88 0.05
C TYR A 117 -11.94 -2.71 -1.45
N GLU A 118 -11.98 -1.48 -1.92
CA GLU A 118 -11.76 -1.13 -3.31
C GLU A 118 -10.82 0.07 -3.43
N ALA A 119 -9.83 -0.03 -4.32
CA ALA A 119 -8.94 1.07 -4.66
C ALA A 119 -9.73 2.26 -5.23
N ASP A 120 -9.15 3.47 -5.14
CA ASP A 120 -9.73 4.66 -5.78
C ASP A 120 -9.97 4.41 -7.29
N PRO A 121 -11.24 4.27 -7.75
CA PRO A 121 -11.55 3.91 -9.13
C PRO A 121 -11.08 4.97 -10.14
N ARG A 122 -11.03 6.24 -9.71
CA ARG A 122 -10.58 7.37 -10.53
C ARG A 122 -9.14 7.19 -11.05
N GLN A 123 -8.30 6.41 -10.38
CA GLN A 123 -6.91 6.22 -10.79
C GLN A 123 -6.83 5.35 -12.05
N ALA A 124 -7.63 4.29 -12.13
CA ALA A 124 -7.73 3.45 -13.34
C ALA A 124 -8.35 4.24 -14.51
N GLU A 125 -9.43 4.96 -14.26
CA GLU A 125 -10.12 5.78 -15.25
C GLU A 125 -9.20 6.85 -15.85
N LYS A 126 -8.49 7.59 -15.01
CA LYS A 126 -7.52 8.61 -15.45
C LYS A 126 -6.38 8.00 -16.25
N LEU A 127 -5.87 6.84 -15.82
CA LEU A 127 -4.78 6.16 -16.53
C LEU A 127 -5.22 5.72 -17.94
N ILE A 128 -6.42 5.17 -18.07
CA ILE A 128 -7.02 4.79 -19.36
C ILE A 128 -7.20 6.03 -20.25
N ALA A 129 -7.75 7.11 -19.71
CA ALA A 129 -8.01 8.35 -20.44
C ALA A 129 -6.71 9.03 -20.91
N GLU A 130 -5.69 9.14 -20.04
CA GLU A 130 -4.40 9.73 -20.37
C GLU A 130 -3.64 8.95 -21.46
N CYS A 131 -3.86 7.64 -21.55
CA CYS A 131 -3.33 6.80 -22.62
C CYS A 131 -4.16 6.82 -23.91
N GLY A 132 -5.33 7.44 -23.92
CA GLY A 132 -6.23 7.50 -25.07
C GLY A 132 -6.79 6.13 -25.48
N LEU A 133 -7.04 5.24 -24.52
CA LEU A 133 -7.37 3.83 -24.77
C LEU A 133 -8.78 3.43 -24.31
N GLY A 134 -9.68 4.38 -24.06
CA GLY A 134 -11.03 4.10 -23.54
C GLY A 134 -11.86 3.14 -24.38
N GLU A 135 -11.71 3.18 -25.71
CA GLU A 135 -12.40 2.30 -26.65
C GLU A 135 -11.50 1.18 -27.24
N SER A 136 -10.37 0.91 -26.58
CA SER A 136 -9.43 -0.09 -27.08
C SER A 136 -9.86 -1.52 -26.74
N ASN A 137 -9.40 -2.49 -27.53
CA ASN A 137 -9.55 -3.91 -27.20
C ASN A 137 -8.88 -4.22 -25.86
N THR A 138 -9.54 -5.00 -25.04
CA THR A 138 -9.04 -5.46 -23.74
C THR A 138 -7.95 -6.53 -23.89
N CYS A 139 -7.19 -6.77 -22.83
CA CYS A 139 -6.28 -7.90 -22.76
C CYS A 139 -6.37 -8.59 -21.39
N ALA A 140 -6.07 -9.90 -21.37
CA ALA A 140 -6.28 -10.74 -20.20
C ALA A 140 -5.23 -10.55 -19.08
N THR A 141 -4.05 -9.98 -19.39
CA THR A 141 -2.97 -9.81 -18.41
C THR A 141 -2.41 -8.39 -18.44
N PRO A 142 -2.08 -7.80 -17.28
CA PRO A 142 -1.61 -6.41 -17.20
C PRO A 142 -0.22 -6.21 -17.76
N GLY A 143 0.59 -7.27 -17.80
CA GLY A 143 1.96 -7.24 -18.30
C GLY A 143 2.38 -8.58 -18.88
N VAL A 144 3.44 -8.55 -19.65
CA VAL A 144 4.15 -9.73 -20.14
C VAL A 144 5.64 -9.52 -19.89
N ARG A 145 6.37 -10.61 -19.70
CA ARG A 145 7.81 -10.55 -19.56
C ARG A 145 8.41 -10.24 -20.94
N ALA A 146 9.27 -9.23 -21.01
CA ALA A 146 10.02 -8.91 -22.21
C ALA A 146 11.06 -10.00 -22.49
N SER A 147 11.19 -10.40 -23.74
CA SER A 147 12.30 -11.23 -24.20
C SER A 147 13.59 -10.40 -24.31
N PHE A 148 14.74 -11.10 -24.33
CA PHE A 148 16.02 -10.42 -24.54
C PHE A 148 16.06 -9.68 -25.88
N GLY A 149 15.59 -10.32 -26.96
CA GLY A 149 15.57 -9.72 -28.29
C GLY A 149 14.68 -8.48 -28.43
N GLU A 150 13.56 -8.44 -27.71
CA GLU A 150 12.70 -7.23 -27.66
C GLU A 150 13.40 -6.06 -26.98
N LEU A 151 14.20 -6.32 -25.94
CA LEU A 151 14.94 -5.27 -25.24
C LEU A 151 16.23 -4.85 -25.96
N GLU A 152 16.87 -5.76 -26.72
CA GLU A 152 18.04 -5.46 -27.51
C GLU A 152 17.71 -4.53 -28.70
N ASN A 153 16.54 -4.72 -29.29
CA ASN A 153 16.05 -3.92 -30.42
C ASN A 153 15.16 -2.74 -29.98
N ASP A 154 15.10 -2.45 -28.67
CA ASP A 154 14.28 -1.36 -28.16
C ASP A 154 14.91 0.00 -28.48
N SER A 155 14.05 0.97 -28.78
CA SER A 155 14.46 2.31 -29.15
C SER A 155 13.92 3.34 -28.13
N PRO A 156 14.61 4.49 -27.98
CA PRO A 156 14.10 5.57 -27.14
C PRO A 156 12.70 6.01 -27.57
N LEU A 157 11.87 6.33 -26.59
CA LEU A 157 10.58 6.97 -26.83
C LEU A 157 10.82 8.43 -27.29
N ASP A 158 10.00 8.94 -28.22
CA ASP A 158 10.04 10.36 -28.63
C ASP A 158 9.91 11.26 -27.39
N PRO A 159 10.83 12.23 -27.18
CA PRO A 159 10.85 13.11 -26.01
C PRO A 159 9.53 13.83 -25.71
N LYS A 160 8.71 14.10 -26.72
CA LYS A 160 7.39 14.73 -26.53
C LYS A 160 6.43 13.90 -25.68
N PHE A 161 6.63 12.56 -25.59
CA PHE A 161 5.82 11.66 -24.77
C PHE A 161 6.41 11.38 -23.38
N HIS A 162 7.62 11.84 -23.06
CA HIS A 162 8.30 11.52 -21.80
C HIS A 162 7.51 11.98 -20.58
N THR A 163 6.95 13.19 -20.60
CA THR A 163 6.15 13.73 -19.49
C THR A 163 4.87 12.91 -19.29
N ALA A 164 4.16 12.59 -20.37
CA ALA A 164 2.97 11.76 -20.31
C ALA A 164 3.28 10.35 -19.80
N TYR A 165 4.37 9.74 -20.28
CA TYR A 165 4.83 8.45 -19.77
C TYR A 165 5.09 8.45 -18.27
N ARG A 166 5.88 9.43 -17.78
CA ARG A 166 6.24 9.53 -16.35
C ARG A 166 5.01 9.73 -15.48
N GLY A 167 4.08 10.59 -15.90
CA GLY A 167 2.81 10.82 -15.19
C GLY A 167 1.98 9.56 -15.10
N ALA A 168 1.79 8.84 -16.22
CA ALA A 168 1.04 7.59 -16.26
C ALA A 168 1.75 6.47 -15.48
N ALA A 169 3.08 6.35 -15.55
CA ALA A 169 3.84 5.38 -14.78
C ALA A 169 3.74 5.63 -13.26
N ALA A 170 3.82 6.90 -12.83
CA ALA A 170 3.64 7.27 -11.43
C ALA A 170 2.22 6.94 -10.94
N ARG A 171 1.19 7.19 -11.76
CA ARG A 171 -0.19 6.81 -11.45
C ARG A 171 -0.38 5.29 -11.38
N ALA A 172 0.22 4.53 -12.29
CA ALA A 172 0.21 3.08 -12.27
C ALA A 172 0.87 2.55 -10.98
N ASN A 173 1.99 3.14 -10.56
CA ASN A 173 2.66 2.80 -9.31
C ASN A 173 1.80 3.09 -8.08
N TYR A 174 1.12 4.24 -8.04
CA TYR A 174 0.19 4.57 -6.96
C TYR A 174 -0.97 3.56 -6.91
N LEU A 175 -1.59 3.27 -8.05
CA LEU A 175 -2.68 2.29 -8.16
C LEU A 175 -2.25 0.90 -7.70
N SER A 176 -1.01 0.49 -8.00
CA SER A 176 -0.47 -0.83 -7.67
C SER A 176 -0.34 -1.11 -6.16
N ALA A 177 -0.41 -0.09 -5.31
CA ALA A 177 -0.44 -0.26 -3.87
C ALA A 177 -1.74 -0.92 -3.39
N ASP A 178 -2.85 -0.65 -4.08
CA ASP A 178 -4.19 -1.14 -3.77
C ASP A 178 -4.70 -2.19 -4.78
N ARG A 179 -4.06 -2.30 -5.95
CA ARG A 179 -4.38 -3.24 -7.04
C ARG A 179 -3.22 -4.23 -7.19
N MET A 180 -3.28 -5.34 -6.46
CA MET A 180 -2.23 -6.37 -6.43
C MET A 180 -1.99 -6.99 -7.81
N ASP A 181 -3.03 -7.13 -8.60
CA ASP A 181 -3.03 -7.68 -9.95
C ASP A 181 -2.15 -6.90 -10.94
N VAL A 182 -1.97 -5.60 -10.75
CA VAL A 182 -1.16 -4.76 -11.65
C VAL A 182 0.26 -4.48 -11.13
N GLN A 183 0.61 -4.98 -9.96
CA GLN A 183 1.83 -4.58 -9.24
C GLN A 183 3.12 -4.91 -9.99
N PHE A 184 3.21 -6.11 -10.59
CA PHE A 184 4.36 -6.48 -11.42
C PHE A 184 4.49 -5.58 -12.66
N ALA A 185 3.38 -5.36 -13.37
CA ALA A 185 3.37 -4.53 -14.58
C ALA A 185 3.76 -3.08 -14.27
N ALA A 186 3.20 -2.50 -13.19
CA ALA A 186 3.54 -1.15 -12.74
C ALA A 186 5.02 -1.03 -12.39
N LYS A 187 5.57 -2.02 -11.65
CA LYS A 187 7.01 -2.08 -11.34
C LYS A 187 7.86 -2.06 -12.61
N GLU A 188 7.55 -2.91 -13.60
CA GLU A 188 8.32 -2.97 -14.84
C GLU A 188 8.25 -1.66 -15.63
N ILE A 189 7.07 -1.04 -15.72
CA ILE A 189 6.89 0.27 -16.36
C ILE A 189 7.73 1.33 -15.64
N CYS A 190 7.70 1.40 -14.32
CA CYS A 190 8.41 2.40 -13.53
C CYS A 190 9.93 2.35 -13.70
N ARG A 191 10.50 1.21 -14.05
CA ARG A 191 11.95 1.06 -14.30
C ARG A 191 12.47 1.90 -15.47
N PHE A 192 11.59 2.37 -16.34
CA PHE A 192 11.93 3.17 -17.50
C PHE A 192 11.60 4.66 -17.35
N MET A 193 11.20 5.14 -16.15
CA MET A 193 10.81 6.54 -15.95
C MET A 193 11.94 7.54 -16.26
N SER A 194 13.21 7.17 -16.00
CA SER A 194 14.36 8.03 -16.32
C SER A 194 14.64 8.09 -17.82
N ALA A 195 14.48 6.99 -18.53
CA ALA A 195 14.75 6.86 -19.95
C ALA A 195 13.65 5.99 -20.61
N PRO A 196 12.48 6.56 -20.92
CA PRO A 196 11.37 5.83 -21.55
C PRO A 196 11.74 5.32 -22.93
N THR A 197 11.25 4.11 -23.25
CA THR A 197 11.49 3.45 -24.53
C THR A 197 10.17 3.08 -25.22
N GLN A 198 10.24 2.68 -26.48
CA GLN A 198 9.06 2.21 -27.23
C GLN A 198 8.46 0.97 -26.58
N HIS A 199 9.31 0.03 -26.12
CA HIS A 199 8.85 -1.15 -25.40
C HIS A 199 8.12 -0.78 -24.11
N SER A 200 8.68 0.11 -23.30
CA SER A 200 8.04 0.55 -22.04
C SER A 200 6.73 1.28 -22.28
N TRP A 201 6.62 2.03 -23.39
CA TRP A 201 5.36 2.66 -23.80
C TRP A 201 4.28 1.65 -24.21
N GLN A 202 4.66 0.57 -24.90
CA GLN A 202 3.74 -0.52 -25.22
C GLN A 202 3.32 -1.31 -23.98
N ALA A 203 4.24 -1.51 -23.02
CA ALA A 203 3.91 -2.13 -21.74
C ALA A 203 2.87 -1.29 -20.94
N LEU A 204 3.03 0.03 -20.92
CA LEU A 204 2.06 0.94 -20.32
C LEU A 204 0.69 0.85 -21.02
N LYS A 205 0.66 0.87 -22.35
CA LYS A 205 -0.58 0.71 -23.12
C LYS A 205 -1.25 -0.65 -22.89
N ARG A 206 -0.46 -1.70 -22.67
CA ARG A 206 -0.99 -3.02 -22.31
C ARG A 206 -1.68 -2.98 -20.96
N LEU A 207 -1.04 -2.36 -19.96
CA LEU A 207 -1.65 -2.16 -18.64
C LEU A 207 -2.98 -1.41 -18.75
N CYS A 208 -3.03 -0.33 -19.54
CA CYS A 208 -4.29 0.42 -19.76
C CYS A 208 -5.37 -0.47 -20.38
N ARG A 209 -5.05 -1.30 -21.38
CA ARG A 209 -6.01 -2.23 -22.00
C ARG A 209 -6.50 -3.31 -21.02
N TYR A 210 -5.64 -3.76 -20.12
CA TYR A 210 -6.06 -4.65 -19.03
C TYR A 210 -7.08 -3.94 -18.12
N LEU A 211 -6.81 -2.70 -17.74
CA LEU A 211 -7.70 -1.90 -16.89
C LEU A 211 -9.03 -1.55 -17.59
N VAL A 212 -9.07 -1.42 -18.93
CA VAL A 212 -10.34 -1.30 -19.69
C VAL A 212 -11.22 -2.53 -19.47
N GLY A 213 -10.63 -3.73 -19.44
CA GLY A 213 -11.37 -4.97 -19.21
C GLY A 213 -11.69 -5.26 -17.74
N LEU A 214 -10.88 -4.73 -16.82
CA LEU A 214 -11.02 -4.91 -15.37
C LEU A 214 -10.74 -3.59 -14.63
N PRO A 215 -11.59 -2.57 -14.79
CA PRO A 215 -11.36 -1.25 -14.19
C PRO A 215 -11.44 -1.25 -12.67
N ARG A 216 -12.21 -2.19 -12.09
CA ARG A 216 -12.43 -2.33 -10.67
C ARG A 216 -12.02 -3.71 -10.18
N LEU A 217 -11.51 -3.77 -8.95
CA LEU A 217 -11.25 -5.00 -8.23
C LEU A 217 -11.62 -4.76 -6.75
N VAL A 218 -12.53 -5.59 -6.25
CA VAL A 218 -13.02 -5.53 -4.87
C VAL A 218 -12.42 -6.70 -4.10
N TYR A 219 -11.75 -6.42 -3.00
CA TYR A 219 -11.26 -7.43 -2.06
C TYR A 219 -12.30 -7.62 -0.97
N CYS A 220 -12.65 -8.88 -0.69
CA CYS A 220 -13.59 -9.24 0.37
C CYS A 220 -12.80 -9.77 1.57
N TYR A 221 -12.90 -9.09 2.71
CA TYR A 221 -12.31 -9.44 3.98
C TYR A 221 -13.42 -10.03 4.88
N ALA A 222 -13.63 -11.34 4.77
CA ALA A 222 -14.67 -12.04 5.52
C ALA A 222 -14.36 -12.06 7.03
N TRP A 223 -15.40 -12.05 7.87
CA TRP A 223 -15.22 -12.26 9.30
C TRP A 223 -14.60 -13.63 9.55
N GLN A 224 -13.52 -13.68 10.31
CA GLN A 224 -12.78 -14.93 10.60
C GLN A 224 -12.00 -14.82 11.90
N ASP A 225 -11.71 -15.97 12.51
CA ASP A 225 -10.68 -16.11 13.51
C ASP A 225 -9.33 -16.34 12.85
N VAL A 226 -8.27 -15.83 13.45
CA VAL A 226 -6.92 -15.90 12.88
C VAL A 226 -5.92 -16.38 13.92
N ASP A 227 -4.93 -17.17 13.49
CA ASP A 227 -3.93 -17.78 14.37
C ASP A 227 -2.49 -17.45 13.96
N SER A 228 -2.30 -16.83 12.81
CA SER A 228 -0.96 -16.54 12.28
C SER A 228 -0.94 -15.45 11.22
N ILE A 229 0.25 -14.96 10.96
CA ILE A 229 0.61 -14.19 9.77
C ILE A 229 1.38 -15.13 8.85
N ASP A 230 0.79 -15.46 7.70
CA ASP A 230 1.42 -16.32 6.71
C ASP A 230 2.02 -15.50 5.59
N VAL A 231 3.32 -15.66 5.37
CA VAL A 231 4.08 -14.93 4.36
C VAL A 231 4.60 -15.90 3.32
N TYR A 232 4.12 -15.78 2.10
CA TYR A 232 4.55 -16.58 0.96
C TYR A 232 5.56 -15.81 0.14
N THR A 233 6.67 -16.47 -0.21
CA THR A 233 7.75 -15.86 -1.00
C THR A 233 8.12 -16.73 -2.18
N ASP A 234 8.39 -16.09 -3.31
CA ASP A 234 8.89 -16.71 -4.54
C ASP A 234 9.84 -15.76 -5.22
N THR A 235 10.79 -16.28 -6.00
CA THR A 235 11.82 -15.46 -6.65
C THR A 235 12.08 -15.89 -8.08
N ASP A 236 11.89 -14.98 -9.03
CA ASP A 236 12.29 -15.16 -10.41
C ASP A 236 13.81 -14.90 -10.55
N TRP A 237 14.61 -15.98 -10.43
CA TRP A 237 16.07 -15.90 -10.52
C TRP A 237 16.55 -15.35 -11.85
N ALA A 238 17.41 -14.32 -11.78
CA ALA A 238 17.99 -13.63 -12.94
C ALA A 238 16.95 -13.20 -13.98
N GLY A 239 15.71 -12.97 -13.54
CA GLY A 239 14.55 -12.71 -14.39
C GLY A 239 14.62 -11.43 -15.21
N CYS A 240 15.48 -10.48 -14.85
CA CYS A 240 15.70 -9.29 -15.66
C CYS A 240 16.70 -9.59 -16.80
N PRO A 241 16.29 -9.64 -18.08
CA PRO A 241 17.20 -9.94 -19.18
C PRO A 241 18.37 -8.96 -19.29
N ARG A 242 18.13 -7.68 -18.95
CA ARG A 242 19.11 -6.58 -19.09
C ARG A 242 20.15 -6.56 -17.97
N THR A 243 19.72 -6.76 -16.72
CA THR A 243 20.60 -6.59 -15.53
C THR A 243 20.95 -7.90 -14.85
N ARG A 244 20.30 -9.00 -15.23
CA ARG A 244 20.40 -10.33 -14.61
C ARG A 244 20.03 -10.34 -13.12
N LYS A 245 19.39 -9.27 -12.63
CA LYS A 245 18.87 -9.22 -11.27
C LYS A 245 17.57 -10.02 -11.16
N SER A 246 17.40 -10.66 -10.02
CA SER A 246 16.22 -11.42 -9.66
C SER A 246 15.07 -10.52 -9.24
N THR A 247 13.85 -11.02 -9.30
CA THR A 247 12.66 -10.34 -8.79
C THR A 247 12.12 -11.12 -7.59
N ASN A 248 12.00 -10.46 -6.44
CA ASN A 248 11.25 -10.99 -5.30
C ASN A 248 9.77 -10.75 -5.52
N GLY A 249 8.99 -11.80 -5.43
CA GLY A 249 7.54 -11.80 -5.29
C GLY A 249 7.13 -12.27 -3.91
N GLY A 250 5.95 -11.88 -3.46
CA GLY A 250 5.38 -12.45 -2.25
C GLY A 250 4.08 -11.79 -1.81
N CYS A 251 3.46 -12.43 -0.85
CA CYS A 251 2.27 -11.91 -0.18
C CYS A 251 2.28 -12.26 1.30
N ALA A 252 1.68 -11.40 2.12
CA ALA A 252 1.42 -11.64 3.53
C ALA A 252 -0.08 -11.69 3.76
N LEU A 253 -0.52 -12.72 4.48
CA LEU A 253 -1.92 -12.98 4.81
C LEU A 253 -2.08 -13.00 6.33
N VAL A 254 -3.27 -12.57 6.78
CA VAL A 254 -3.77 -12.82 8.13
C VAL A 254 -5.04 -13.68 7.95
N GLY A 255 -4.95 -14.96 8.26
CA GLY A 255 -5.95 -15.94 7.85
C GLY A 255 -6.11 -15.98 6.33
N SER A 256 -7.33 -15.80 5.81
CA SER A 256 -7.62 -15.75 4.37
C SER A 256 -7.40 -14.35 3.75
N HIS A 257 -7.07 -13.34 4.56
CA HIS A 257 -6.96 -11.95 4.11
C HIS A 257 -5.56 -11.61 3.63
N THR A 258 -5.40 -11.31 2.35
CA THR A 258 -4.16 -10.75 1.84
C THR A 258 -4.04 -9.28 2.29
N ILE A 259 -3.07 -9.01 3.16
CA ILE A 259 -2.83 -7.68 3.72
C ILE A 259 -1.69 -6.93 3.02
N LYS A 260 -0.80 -7.67 2.33
CA LYS A 260 0.30 -7.09 1.57
C LYS A 260 0.71 -8.01 0.44
N THR A 261 1.06 -7.40 -0.69
CA THR A 261 1.81 -8.06 -1.77
C THR A 261 3.00 -7.20 -2.17
N TRP A 262 3.98 -7.82 -2.80
CA TRP A 262 5.09 -7.08 -3.40
C TRP A 262 5.63 -7.77 -4.63
N SER A 263 6.16 -6.97 -5.53
CA SER A 263 7.02 -7.38 -6.62
C SER A 263 8.17 -6.38 -6.70
N SER A 264 9.40 -6.82 -6.48
CA SER A 264 10.55 -5.92 -6.41
C SER A 264 11.83 -6.57 -6.94
N THR A 265 12.62 -5.79 -7.65
CA THR A 265 13.93 -6.24 -8.14
C THR A 265 14.92 -6.32 -6.98
N GLN A 266 15.68 -7.40 -6.86
CA GLN A 266 16.78 -7.53 -5.90
C GLN A 266 17.86 -6.49 -6.16
N THR A 267 18.52 -6.03 -5.10
CA THR A 267 19.58 -5.00 -5.20
C THR A 267 20.86 -5.56 -5.81
N GLY A 268 21.21 -6.82 -5.48
CA GLY A 268 22.36 -7.56 -6.01
C GLY A 268 22.00 -8.47 -7.19
N VAL A 269 23.01 -9.14 -7.73
CA VAL A 269 22.87 -10.25 -8.68
C VAL A 269 23.15 -11.53 -7.90
N SER A 270 22.15 -12.40 -7.80
CA SER A 270 22.28 -13.70 -7.14
C SER A 270 22.98 -14.69 -8.08
N LEU A 271 23.96 -15.43 -7.55
CA LEU A 271 24.79 -16.38 -8.31
C LEU A 271 24.08 -17.72 -8.54
N SER A 272 23.05 -18.01 -7.74
CA SER A 272 22.23 -19.22 -7.87
C SER A 272 20.74 -18.92 -7.59
N SER A 273 19.87 -19.85 -8.02
CA SER A 273 18.45 -19.78 -7.66
C SER A 273 18.25 -19.88 -6.14
N GLY A 274 19.00 -20.77 -5.46
CA GLY A 274 18.91 -20.89 -4.00
C GLY A 274 19.27 -19.62 -3.25
N GLU A 275 20.29 -18.88 -3.70
CA GLU A 275 20.63 -17.55 -3.14
C GLU A 275 19.52 -16.54 -3.40
N ALA A 276 18.96 -16.51 -4.60
CA ALA A 276 17.85 -15.62 -4.93
C ALA A 276 16.63 -15.91 -4.05
N GLU A 277 16.26 -17.19 -3.87
CA GLU A 277 15.17 -17.63 -3.02
C GLU A 277 15.41 -17.30 -1.54
N PHE A 278 16.62 -17.50 -1.05
CA PHE A 278 16.97 -17.12 0.33
C PHE A 278 16.81 -15.61 0.57
N ASN A 279 17.22 -14.77 -0.39
CA ASN A 279 16.96 -13.33 -0.34
C ASN A 279 15.46 -13.01 -0.32
N GLY A 280 14.64 -13.81 -1.02
CA GLY A 280 13.17 -13.73 -0.96
C GLY A 280 12.63 -14.03 0.43
N VAL A 281 13.11 -15.13 1.05
CA VAL A 281 12.75 -15.53 2.43
C VAL A 281 13.11 -14.45 3.44
N VAL A 282 14.33 -13.89 3.38
CA VAL A 282 14.78 -12.80 4.26
C VAL A 282 13.87 -11.59 4.14
N ARG A 283 13.50 -11.21 2.91
CA ARG A 283 12.55 -10.12 2.68
C ARG A 283 11.18 -10.44 3.24
N GLY A 284 10.66 -11.64 3.01
CA GLY A 284 9.37 -12.09 3.53
C GLY A 284 9.32 -12.08 5.05
N ALA A 285 10.38 -12.58 5.70
CA ALA A 285 10.51 -12.54 7.16
C ALA A 285 10.45 -11.10 7.69
N GLY A 286 11.18 -10.18 7.06
CA GLY A 286 11.13 -8.75 7.42
C GLY A 286 9.73 -8.15 7.28
N VAL A 287 9.00 -8.49 6.22
CA VAL A 287 7.59 -8.05 6.04
C VAL A 287 6.71 -8.64 7.13
N GLY A 288 6.82 -9.94 7.40
CA GLY A 288 6.03 -10.61 8.44
C GLY A 288 6.26 -10.04 9.84
N LEU A 289 7.51 -9.81 10.23
CA LEU A 289 7.86 -9.19 11.51
C LEU A 289 7.35 -7.74 11.62
N GLY A 290 7.37 -6.99 10.52
CA GLY A 290 6.78 -5.65 10.47
C GLY A 290 5.27 -5.68 10.74
N TYR A 291 4.54 -6.60 10.12
CA TYR A 291 3.10 -6.77 10.39
C TYR A 291 2.80 -7.34 11.77
N GLN A 292 3.64 -8.25 12.28
CA GLN A 292 3.52 -8.71 13.66
C GLN A 292 3.61 -7.55 14.64
N SER A 293 4.60 -6.67 14.46
CA SER A 293 4.78 -5.50 15.31
C SER A 293 3.59 -4.53 15.21
N LEU A 294 3.08 -4.29 14.00
CA LEU A 294 1.89 -3.45 13.78
C LEU A 294 0.64 -4.06 14.44
N LEU A 295 0.43 -5.36 14.29
CA LEU A 295 -0.72 -6.04 14.91
C LEU A 295 -0.63 -6.02 16.45
N LYS A 296 0.58 -6.08 17.03
CA LYS A 296 0.77 -5.86 18.49
C LYS A 296 0.35 -4.46 18.92
N ASP A 297 0.65 -3.43 18.14
CA ASP A 297 0.16 -2.07 18.41
C ASP A 297 -1.39 -2.02 18.38
N LEU A 298 -2.02 -2.82 17.50
CA LEU A 298 -3.47 -2.98 17.43
C LEU A 298 -4.04 -3.91 18.53
N GLY A 299 -3.19 -4.55 19.33
CA GLY A 299 -3.57 -5.46 20.41
C GLY A 299 -3.75 -6.92 20.01
N VAL A 300 -3.23 -7.31 18.84
CA VAL A 300 -3.29 -8.67 18.31
C VAL A 300 -1.88 -9.24 18.24
N ASP A 301 -1.60 -10.32 18.95
CA ASP A 301 -0.29 -11.01 18.90
C ASP A 301 -0.42 -12.32 18.14
N LEU A 302 0.19 -12.40 16.96
CA LEU A 302 0.16 -13.55 16.07
C LEU A 302 1.58 -13.99 15.71
N PRO A 303 1.87 -15.30 15.65
CA PRO A 303 3.14 -15.81 15.14
C PRO A 303 3.25 -15.58 13.63
N VAL A 304 4.48 -15.40 13.16
CA VAL A 304 4.81 -15.29 11.73
C VAL A 304 5.26 -16.65 11.21
N ARG A 305 4.68 -17.08 10.10
CA ARG A 305 5.11 -18.26 9.33
C ARG A 305 5.57 -17.80 7.95
N VAL A 306 6.77 -18.16 7.53
CA VAL A 306 7.29 -17.85 6.20
C VAL A 306 7.31 -19.13 5.37
N TRP A 307 6.72 -19.08 4.19
CA TRP A 307 6.55 -20.19 3.27
C TRP A 307 7.36 -19.96 2.00
N THR A 308 8.12 -20.97 1.60
CA THR A 308 8.87 -21.03 0.33
C THR A 308 8.86 -22.45 -0.19
N ASP A 309 8.88 -22.63 -1.48
CA ASP A 309 9.02 -23.94 -2.15
C ASP A 309 10.49 -24.35 -2.38
N SER A 310 11.43 -23.46 -2.07
CA SER A 310 12.86 -23.68 -2.29
C SER A 310 13.48 -24.53 -1.17
N SER A 311 13.79 -25.80 -1.47
CA SER A 311 14.54 -26.67 -0.54
C SER A 311 15.92 -26.11 -0.17
N ALA A 312 16.59 -25.39 -1.11
CA ALA A 312 17.86 -24.73 -0.85
C ALA A 312 17.70 -23.59 0.17
N ALA A 313 16.69 -22.75 0.02
CA ALA A 313 16.41 -21.66 0.97
C ALA A 313 16.04 -22.23 2.36
N ILE A 314 15.26 -23.31 2.42
CA ILE A 314 14.94 -24.01 3.67
C ILE A 314 16.23 -24.54 4.32
N GLY A 315 17.10 -25.24 3.58
CA GLY A 315 18.37 -25.78 4.07
C GLY A 315 19.26 -24.68 4.67
N ILE A 316 19.43 -23.57 3.96
CA ILE A 316 20.20 -22.41 4.43
C ILE A 316 19.56 -21.83 5.72
N SER A 317 18.25 -21.66 5.75
CA SER A 317 17.52 -21.07 6.90
C SER A 317 17.60 -21.94 8.15
N THR A 318 17.68 -23.27 8.00
CA THR A 318 17.74 -24.24 9.10
C THR A 318 19.18 -24.64 9.49
N GLY A 319 20.19 -24.09 8.83
CA GLY A 319 21.60 -24.42 9.08
C GLY A 319 21.98 -25.82 8.61
N GLN A 320 21.27 -26.38 7.64
CA GLN A 320 21.51 -27.71 7.04
C GLN A 320 22.14 -27.63 5.64
N GLY A 321 22.62 -26.44 5.26
CA GLY A 321 23.25 -26.16 3.97
C GLY A 321 24.76 -26.27 3.99
#